data_0cc9f7bd109c607ff83e334033b60d50
#
_entry.id   0cc9f7bd109c607ff83e334033b60d50
#
_cell.length_a   1.000
_cell.length_b   1.000
_cell.length_c   1.000
_cell.angle_alpha   90.00
_cell.angle_beta   90.00
_cell.angle_gamma   90.00
#
_symmetry.space_group_name_H-M   'P 1'
#
loop_
_entity.id
_entity.type
_entity.pdbx_description
1 polymer ?
#
loop_
_entity_poly.entity_id
_entity_poly.type
_entity_poly.pdbx_seq_one_letter_code
_entity_poly.pdbx_strand_id
1 'polypeptide(L)'
;MYTFSKNLKNIALALMILGLVGIVYGFLSAPKTIEEVEKIVAESHHGGHHAEATTHDAHAKEATHETKAAVAHEEAKDTTHAVTHNTEVKNDSVVATENDSTKTEVAPVVTENHDNHSTTEVAHVAKVDAEKEHKEHIEHVFHQLQNKPWAALYVACIFFLLISMGVLAFYAIQQVAQAGWSPVLFRVMQGITAYLPYGSVIFFILLLLSGFHVNHLFVWMKEGVDVVGHENYDKLIAGKTGYLNVPFWLIRAAIFLIGWNLYRHLSRKNCLAQDEANDNSFYKKNFKLSAAFLVFFIVSESIMAWDWIMSVDPHWFSTLFGWYVFASFFVSGITTISMVTLYLKSKGYLENVNSSHIHDLSKFMFGISVFWTYLWFSQFMLIWYSNIPEEVTYFITRIKDYNLLFFGAVALNFLFPILVLINTDFKRVAGIVVFAGIIILFGHYIDFFNMIMPATVGDQWFIGVSEISSLLFFLGLFIFVVFNALTKVPLTPKRNPFIEESKHFHY
;
A
#
# COMPACT_ATOMS: atom_id res chain seq x y z
N MET A 1 36.26 -2.95 -12.10
CA MET A 1 35.06 -2.16 -12.38
C MET A 1 34.01 -3.06 -13.02
N TYR A 2 32.75 -2.87 -12.69
CA TYR A 2 31.65 -3.61 -13.33
C TYR A 2 31.44 -3.14 -14.77
N THR A 3 31.18 -4.08 -15.67
CA THR A 3 30.76 -3.78 -17.05
C THR A 3 29.33 -4.22 -17.27
N PHE A 4 28.48 -3.31 -17.73
CA PHE A 4 27.09 -3.61 -17.97
C PHE A 4 26.95 -4.62 -19.13
N SER A 5 26.53 -5.82 -18.83
CA SER A 5 26.39 -6.91 -19.80
C SER A 5 25.43 -6.51 -20.93
N LYS A 6 25.82 -6.73 -22.18
CA LYS A 6 24.99 -6.42 -23.36
C LYS A 6 23.61 -7.10 -23.28
N ASN A 7 23.56 -8.35 -22.83
CA ASN A 7 22.32 -9.10 -22.72
C ASN A 7 21.38 -8.47 -21.69
N LEU A 8 21.87 -8.12 -20.49
CA LEU A 8 21.04 -7.49 -19.46
C LEU A 8 20.57 -6.10 -19.91
N LYS A 9 21.44 -5.33 -20.60
CA LYS A 9 21.09 -4.04 -21.17
C LYS A 9 19.98 -4.17 -22.22
N ASN A 10 20.09 -5.14 -23.11
CA ASN A 10 19.08 -5.40 -24.13
C ASN A 10 17.76 -5.87 -23.52
N ILE A 11 17.80 -6.73 -22.51
CA ILE A 11 16.59 -7.13 -21.75
C ILE A 11 15.92 -5.91 -21.10
N ALA A 12 16.68 -5.05 -20.41
CA ALA A 12 16.13 -3.85 -19.80
C ALA A 12 15.46 -2.92 -20.83
N LEU A 13 16.10 -2.69 -21.97
CA LEU A 13 15.55 -1.89 -23.07
C LEU A 13 14.30 -2.55 -23.68
N ALA A 14 14.31 -3.86 -23.91
CA ALA A 14 13.16 -4.59 -24.42
C ALA A 14 11.96 -4.51 -23.46
N LEU A 15 12.18 -4.65 -22.14
CA LEU A 15 11.15 -4.48 -21.12
C LEU A 15 10.57 -3.05 -21.13
N MET A 16 11.43 -2.04 -21.26
CA MET A 16 10.98 -0.65 -21.35
C MET A 16 10.12 -0.39 -22.59
N ILE A 17 10.57 -0.88 -23.77
CA ILE A 17 9.82 -0.67 -25.03
C ILE A 17 8.48 -1.42 -24.98
N LEU A 18 8.50 -2.70 -24.54
CA LEU A 18 7.30 -3.53 -24.45
C LEU A 18 6.30 -2.93 -23.42
N GLY A 19 6.83 -2.49 -22.29
CA GLY A 19 6.04 -1.80 -21.27
C GLY A 19 5.45 -0.50 -21.79
N LEU A 20 6.22 0.34 -22.47
CA LEU A 20 5.73 1.61 -23.02
C LEU A 20 4.62 1.38 -24.05
N VAL A 21 4.81 0.44 -24.97
CA VAL A 21 3.78 0.10 -25.97
C VAL A 21 2.50 -0.37 -25.29
N GLY A 22 2.60 -1.24 -24.28
CA GLY A 22 1.43 -1.70 -23.56
C GLY A 22 0.76 -0.65 -22.69
N ILE A 23 1.52 0.30 -22.10
CA ILE A 23 0.95 1.46 -21.41
C ILE A 23 0.13 2.30 -22.38
N VAL A 24 0.70 2.66 -23.55
CA VAL A 24 -0.02 3.40 -24.58
C VAL A 24 -1.28 2.67 -25.03
N TYR A 25 -1.18 1.35 -25.25
CA TYR A 25 -2.36 0.53 -25.57
C TYR A 25 -3.42 0.58 -24.46
N GLY A 26 -3.02 0.48 -23.18
CA GLY A 26 -3.93 0.57 -22.05
C GLY A 26 -4.71 1.89 -22.00
N PHE A 27 -4.05 3.02 -22.28
CA PHE A 27 -4.71 4.32 -22.38
C PHE A 27 -5.62 4.45 -23.61
N LEU A 28 -5.26 3.83 -24.73
CA LEU A 28 -6.09 3.86 -25.95
C LEU A 28 -7.31 2.94 -25.84
N SER A 29 -7.21 1.85 -25.08
CA SER A 29 -8.29 0.88 -24.87
C SER A 29 -9.23 1.22 -23.73
N ALA A 30 -8.93 2.26 -22.93
CA ALA A 30 -9.84 2.75 -21.91
C ALA A 30 -11.13 3.31 -22.55
N PRO A 31 -12.32 3.03 -22.00
CA PRO A 31 -13.59 3.50 -22.57
C PRO A 31 -13.64 5.02 -22.58
N LYS A 32 -14.16 5.57 -23.68
CA LYS A 32 -14.22 7.02 -23.92
C LYS A 32 -15.63 7.58 -23.76
N THR A 33 -16.64 6.73 -23.83
CA THR A 33 -18.05 7.11 -23.72
C THR A 33 -18.79 6.23 -22.75
N ILE A 34 -19.85 6.76 -22.16
CA ILE A 34 -20.74 6.02 -21.25
C ILE A 34 -21.40 4.84 -21.99
N GLU A 35 -21.75 5.00 -23.26
CA GLU A 35 -22.36 3.95 -24.09
C GLU A 35 -21.44 2.72 -24.26
N GLU A 36 -20.10 2.92 -24.31
CA GLU A 36 -19.15 1.81 -24.34
C GLU A 36 -19.17 1.02 -23.02
N VAL A 37 -19.32 1.70 -21.89
CA VAL A 37 -19.41 1.07 -20.57
C VAL A 37 -20.73 0.33 -20.38
N GLU A 38 -21.84 0.88 -20.82
CA GLU A 38 -23.14 0.18 -20.80
C GLU A 38 -23.06 -1.17 -21.53
N LYS A 39 -22.38 -1.22 -22.67
CA LYS A 39 -22.15 -2.49 -23.39
C LYS A 39 -21.29 -3.46 -22.58
N ILE A 40 -20.21 -2.99 -21.98
CA ILE A 40 -19.29 -3.81 -21.14
C ILE A 40 -20.06 -4.39 -19.94
N VAL A 41 -20.86 -3.56 -19.26
CA VAL A 41 -21.67 -4.00 -18.11
C VAL A 41 -22.75 -4.97 -18.55
N ALA A 42 -23.45 -4.73 -19.68
CA ALA A 42 -24.45 -5.63 -20.22
C ALA A 42 -23.85 -7.00 -20.63
N GLU A 43 -22.66 -7.01 -21.24
CA GLU A 43 -21.95 -8.25 -21.60
C GLU A 43 -21.49 -9.03 -20.36
N SER A 44 -21.06 -8.34 -19.29
CA SER A 44 -20.68 -8.99 -18.03
C SER A 44 -21.86 -9.66 -17.32
N HIS A 45 -23.05 -9.07 -17.39
CA HIS A 45 -24.29 -9.70 -16.87
C HIS A 45 -24.74 -10.89 -17.69
N HIS A 46 -24.48 -10.93 -19.00
CA HIS A 46 -24.81 -12.10 -19.85
C HIS A 46 -23.79 -13.23 -19.72
N GLY A 47 -22.53 -12.95 -19.38
CA GLY A 47 -21.50 -13.98 -19.16
C GLY A 47 -21.56 -14.69 -17.79
N GLY A 48 -22.27 -14.12 -16.81
CA GLY A 48 -22.36 -14.65 -15.44
C GLY A 48 -23.45 -15.71 -15.21
N HIS A 49 -24.37 -15.92 -16.13
CA HIS A 49 -25.53 -16.80 -15.94
C HIS A 49 -25.27 -18.31 -16.14
N HIS A 50 -24.05 -18.75 -16.40
CA HIS A 50 -23.74 -20.18 -16.54
C HIS A 50 -23.04 -20.86 -15.35
N ALA A 51 -22.79 -20.15 -14.25
CA ALA A 51 -22.09 -20.73 -13.09
C ALA A 51 -22.85 -20.72 -11.76
N GLU A 52 -24.04 -20.10 -11.64
CA GLU A 52 -24.76 -19.99 -10.35
C GLU A 52 -26.20 -20.54 -10.35
N ALA A 53 -26.60 -21.31 -11.34
CA ALA A 53 -27.99 -21.83 -11.42
C ALA A 53 -28.19 -23.25 -10.80
N THR A 54 -27.37 -23.69 -9.83
CA THR A 54 -27.54 -25.03 -9.22
C THR A 54 -27.40 -25.14 -7.70
N THR A 55 -27.48 -24.06 -6.91
CA THR A 55 -27.42 -24.23 -5.43
C THR A 55 -28.28 -23.30 -4.58
N HIS A 56 -29.32 -22.65 -5.08
CA HIS A 56 -30.17 -21.78 -4.22
C HIS A 56 -31.66 -22.12 -4.14
N ASP A 57 -32.08 -23.37 -4.39
CA ASP A 57 -33.50 -23.76 -4.21
C ASP A 57 -33.72 -24.94 -3.24
N ALA A 58 -32.88 -25.13 -2.20
CA ALA A 58 -33.04 -26.22 -1.25
C ALA A 58 -33.03 -25.86 0.24
N HIS A 59 -33.12 -24.60 0.65
CA HIS A 59 -33.16 -24.24 2.09
C HIS A 59 -34.13 -23.09 2.46
N ALA A 60 -35.33 -23.09 1.91
CA ALA A 60 -36.37 -22.16 2.33
C ALA A 60 -37.71 -22.90 2.68
N LYS A 61 -37.61 -24.03 3.34
CA LYS A 61 -38.77 -24.68 4.04
C LYS A 61 -38.22 -25.62 5.09
N GLU A 62 -37.93 -25.10 6.29
CA GLU A 62 -37.96 -25.81 7.57
C GLU A 62 -37.27 -24.98 8.65
N ALA A 63 -37.98 -24.07 9.27
CA ALA A 63 -37.65 -23.53 10.59
C ALA A 63 -38.84 -22.78 11.17
N THR A 64 -39.94 -23.51 11.35
CA THR A 64 -40.94 -23.14 12.34
C THR A 64 -41.35 -24.46 13.00
N HIS A 65 -40.72 -24.82 14.08
CA HIS A 65 -41.29 -25.48 15.25
C HIS A 65 -40.19 -25.89 16.24
N GLU A 66 -40.53 -25.61 17.50
CA GLU A 66 -39.93 -26.15 18.73
C GLU A 66 -38.80 -25.37 19.40
N THR A 67 -39.28 -24.40 20.15
CA THR A 67 -38.67 -23.99 21.41
C THR A 67 -39.40 -24.65 22.55
N LYS A 68 -38.80 -25.58 23.30
CA LYS A 68 -39.04 -25.80 24.73
C LYS A 68 -38.10 -26.84 25.35
N ALA A 69 -37.56 -26.41 26.49
CA ALA A 69 -37.08 -27.19 27.64
C ALA A 69 -35.73 -27.91 27.53
N ALA A 70 -34.73 -27.43 28.30
CA ALA A 70 -34.43 -28.02 29.60
C ALA A 70 -33.37 -27.20 30.34
N VAL A 71 -33.75 -26.74 31.54
CA VAL A 71 -32.92 -26.25 32.63
C VAL A 71 -32.53 -27.45 33.49
N ALA A 72 -31.27 -27.62 33.83
CA ALA A 72 -30.83 -28.31 35.06
C ALA A 72 -29.40 -27.89 35.38
N HIS A 73 -29.25 -27.09 36.44
CA HIS A 73 -28.48 -27.21 37.66
C HIS A 73 -27.17 -28.04 37.61
N GLU A 74 -26.07 -27.38 37.97
CA GLU A 74 -25.22 -27.85 39.07
C GLU A 74 -24.42 -26.69 39.72
N GLU A 75 -24.59 -26.58 41.02
CA GLU A 75 -23.88 -25.68 41.97
C GLU A 75 -22.53 -26.30 42.36
N ALA A 76 -21.56 -25.47 42.66
CA ALA A 76 -20.98 -25.30 43.98
C ALA A 76 -19.50 -24.88 44.01
N LYS A 77 -19.29 -23.85 44.76
CA LYS A 77 -18.35 -23.53 45.87
C LYS A 77 -17.09 -22.73 45.48
N ASP A 78 -17.09 -21.46 45.83
CA ASP A 78 -16.72 -20.77 47.10
C ASP A 78 -15.18 -20.68 47.33
N THR A 79 -14.65 -19.48 47.33
CA THR A 79 -13.95 -18.83 48.45
C THR A 79 -13.47 -17.41 48.12
N THR A 80 -14.12 -16.46 48.79
CA THR A 80 -13.70 -15.18 49.41
C THR A 80 -12.27 -14.65 49.19
N HIS A 81 -12.16 -13.37 48.82
CA HIS A 81 -11.59 -12.32 49.69
C HIS A 81 -12.01 -10.93 49.22
N ALA A 82 -12.65 -10.22 50.15
CA ALA A 82 -13.09 -8.82 50.09
C ALA A 82 -11.94 -7.89 50.44
N VAL A 83 -11.86 -6.74 49.76
CA VAL A 83 -11.44 -5.47 50.39
C VAL A 83 -12.27 -4.34 49.83
N THR A 84 -13.05 -3.78 50.75
CA THR A 84 -13.83 -2.55 50.69
C THR A 84 -12.94 -1.31 50.68
N HIS A 85 -13.30 -0.30 49.87
CA HIS A 85 -13.18 1.09 50.29
C HIS A 85 -14.30 1.92 49.68
N ASN A 86 -15.17 2.39 50.57
CA ASN A 86 -16.14 3.48 50.38
C ASN A 86 -15.44 4.81 50.19
N THR A 87 -16.00 5.66 49.35
CA THR A 87 -16.19 7.08 49.70
C THR A 87 -17.40 7.64 48.98
N GLU A 88 -18.38 8.03 49.78
CA GLU A 88 -19.53 8.90 49.44
C GLU A 88 -19.07 10.29 49.06
N VAL A 89 -19.88 11.01 48.25
CA VAL A 89 -20.36 12.34 48.52
C VAL A 89 -21.41 12.78 47.49
N LYS A 90 -22.65 12.85 47.94
CA LYS A 90 -23.68 13.87 47.90
C LYS A 90 -24.28 14.41 46.61
N ASN A 91 -25.59 14.15 46.58
CA ASN A 91 -26.70 14.91 45.98
C ASN A 91 -26.59 16.42 46.13
N ASP A 92 -27.07 17.13 45.13
CA ASP A 92 -28.10 18.16 45.38
C ASP A 92 -29.05 18.29 44.19
N SER A 93 -30.30 18.18 44.57
CA SER A 93 -31.55 18.35 43.87
C SER A 93 -31.85 19.84 43.58
N VAL A 94 -32.79 20.09 42.66
CA VAL A 94 -33.97 20.95 42.83
C VAL A 94 -34.73 21.09 41.51
N VAL A 95 -35.92 20.48 41.41
CA VAL A 95 -37.32 20.97 41.28
C VAL A 95 -37.71 21.47 39.88
N ALA A 96 -38.57 20.76 39.17
CA ALA A 96 -40.03 20.60 39.13
C ALA A 96 -40.81 21.82 38.62
N THR A 97 -41.65 21.58 37.67
CA THR A 97 -43.12 21.88 37.61
C THR A 97 -43.61 21.46 36.22
N GLU A 98 -44.41 20.48 36.11
CA GLU A 98 -45.90 20.35 36.23
C GLU A 98 -46.67 20.94 35.05
N ASN A 99 -47.43 20.01 34.46
CA ASN A 99 -48.85 20.03 34.02
C ASN A 99 -49.11 20.57 32.60
N ASP A 100 -49.93 19.95 31.80
CA ASP A 100 -51.29 19.47 32.05
C ASP A 100 -51.77 18.51 30.95
N SER A 101 -52.68 17.68 31.39
CA SER A 101 -53.45 16.70 30.65
C SER A 101 -54.51 17.31 29.73
N THR A 102 -54.86 16.66 28.63
CA THR A 102 -56.30 16.40 28.39
C THR A 102 -56.50 15.24 27.39
N LYS A 103 -57.47 14.46 27.77
CA LYS A 103 -58.06 13.25 27.25
C LYS A 103 -58.92 13.45 26.00
N THR A 104 -59.09 12.32 25.30
CA THR A 104 -60.35 11.72 24.72
C THR A 104 -60.70 12.27 23.33
N GLU A 105 -61.05 11.48 22.31
CA GLU A 105 -62.12 10.45 22.25
C GLU A 105 -62.09 9.73 20.90
N VAL A 106 -62.66 8.57 20.90
CA VAL A 106 -62.96 7.51 20.00
C VAL A 106 -63.71 7.89 18.71
N ALA A 107 -63.38 7.11 17.67
CA ALA A 107 -63.85 6.88 16.31
C ALA A 107 -65.34 7.25 15.95
N PRO A 108 -65.67 7.32 14.64
CA PRO A 108 -66.08 6.08 13.95
C PRO A 108 -65.65 5.95 12.48
N VAL A 109 -65.71 4.72 12.04
CA VAL A 109 -65.62 4.14 10.71
C VAL A 109 -66.59 4.78 9.72
N VAL A 110 -66.07 5.11 8.47
CA VAL A 110 -66.89 5.11 7.24
C VAL A 110 -65.97 4.67 6.05
N THR A 111 -66.32 3.53 5.53
CA THR A 111 -66.28 2.97 4.16
C THR A 111 -65.67 3.76 3.03
N GLU A 112 -64.80 2.96 2.34
CA GLU A 112 -64.57 2.82 0.88
C GLU A 112 -64.75 4.03 -0.03
N ASN A 113 -63.66 4.39 -0.70
CA ASN A 113 -63.72 4.55 -2.15
C ASN A 113 -62.35 4.21 -2.78
N HIS A 114 -62.41 3.36 -3.79
CA HIS A 114 -61.35 3.02 -4.71
C HIS A 114 -60.82 4.26 -5.40
N ASP A 115 -59.52 4.52 -5.21
CA ASP A 115 -58.77 5.32 -6.16
C ASP A 115 -57.55 4.56 -6.65
N ASN A 116 -57.69 4.05 -7.87
CA ASN A 116 -56.70 3.35 -8.70
C ASN A 116 -55.58 4.28 -9.19
N HIS A 117 -55.30 5.41 -8.51
CA HIS A 117 -54.31 6.39 -8.91
C HIS A 117 -52.98 6.31 -8.14
N SER A 118 -52.96 5.69 -6.94
CA SER A 118 -51.75 5.71 -6.12
C SER A 118 -50.72 4.64 -6.49
N THR A 119 -51.16 3.55 -7.11
CA THR A 119 -50.26 2.45 -7.55
C THR A 119 -49.44 2.80 -8.80
N THR A 120 -49.94 3.64 -9.66
CA THR A 120 -49.25 4.06 -10.91
C THR A 120 -48.18 5.12 -10.60
N GLU A 121 -48.42 6.01 -9.66
CA GLU A 121 -47.48 7.05 -9.23
C GLU A 121 -46.29 6.45 -8.46
N VAL A 122 -46.56 5.52 -7.52
CA VAL A 122 -45.50 4.81 -6.77
C VAL A 122 -44.65 3.94 -7.72
N ALA A 123 -45.26 3.29 -8.71
CA ALA A 123 -44.55 2.51 -9.73
C ALA A 123 -43.71 3.40 -10.68
N HIS A 124 -44.18 4.62 -10.96
CA HIS A 124 -43.45 5.57 -11.81
C HIS A 124 -42.27 6.19 -11.05
N VAL A 125 -42.45 6.54 -9.77
CA VAL A 125 -41.36 7.05 -8.91
C VAL A 125 -40.29 5.97 -8.72
N ALA A 126 -40.69 4.72 -8.39
CA ALA A 126 -39.74 3.61 -8.25
C ALA A 126 -38.96 3.30 -9.55
N LYS A 127 -39.58 3.51 -10.72
CA LYS A 127 -38.94 3.31 -12.02
C LYS A 127 -37.96 4.44 -12.36
N VAL A 128 -38.31 5.68 -12.01
CA VAL A 128 -37.42 6.87 -12.17
C VAL A 128 -36.22 6.77 -11.24
N ASP A 129 -36.44 6.32 -10.00
CA ASP A 129 -35.34 6.11 -9.05
C ASP A 129 -34.40 5.00 -9.48
N ALA A 130 -34.93 3.87 -9.99
CA ALA A 130 -34.13 2.78 -10.54
C ALA A 130 -33.34 3.16 -11.80
N GLU A 131 -33.92 3.96 -12.69
CA GLU A 131 -33.20 4.48 -13.88
C GLU A 131 -32.10 5.48 -13.47
N LYS A 132 -32.32 6.28 -12.44
CA LYS A 132 -31.33 7.20 -11.89
C LYS A 132 -30.18 6.45 -11.22
N GLU A 133 -30.47 5.49 -10.35
CA GLU A 133 -29.47 4.61 -9.72
C GLU A 133 -28.64 3.86 -10.77
N HIS A 134 -29.28 3.34 -11.80
CA HIS A 134 -28.57 2.65 -12.88
C HIS A 134 -27.61 3.59 -13.62
N LYS A 135 -28.04 4.82 -13.93
CA LYS A 135 -27.22 5.81 -14.60
C LYS A 135 -26.04 6.25 -13.73
N GLU A 136 -26.25 6.50 -12.45
CA GLU A 136 -25.20 6.83 -11.49
C GLU A 136 -24.19 5.67 -11.36
N HIS A 137 -24.65 4.43 -11.35
CA HIS A 137 -23.80 3.25 -11.34
C HIS A 137 -22.92 3.16 -12.61
N ILE A 138 -23.49 3.34 -13.80
CA ILE A 138 -22.73 3.31 -15.06
C ILE A 138 -21.70 4.44 -15.11
N GLU A 139 -22.05 5.65 -14.67
CA GLU A 139 -21.11 6.78 -14.59
C GLU A 139 -19.95 6.49 -13.63
N HIS A 140 -20.24 5.87 -12.48
CA HIS A 140 -19.23 5.43 -11.52
C HIS A 140 -18.26 4.39 -12.13
N VAL A 141 -18.78 3.36 -12.78
CA VAL A 141 -17.98 2.35 -13.49
C VAL A 141 -17.14 2.97 -14.61
N PHE A 142 -17.69 3.95 -15.34
CA PHE A 142 -16.96 4.67 -16.36
C PHE A 142 -15.72 5.37 -15.80
N HIS A 143 -15.86 6.10 -14.70
CA HIS A 143 -14.73 6.74 -14.03
C HIS A 143 -13.70 5.75 -13.51
N GLN A 144 -14.12 4.61 -12.97
CA GLN A 144 -13.23 3.54 -12.51
C GLN A 144 -12.40 2.95 -13.65
N LEU A 145 -13.03 2.65 -14.79
CA LEU A 145 -12.35 2.11 -15.97
C LEU A 145 -11.41 3.13 -16.63
N GLN A 146 -11.74 4.43 -16.61
CA GLN A 146 -10.83 5.49 -17.07
C GLN A 146 -9.62 5.66 -16.13
N ASN A 147 -9.80 5.46 -14.83
CA ASN A 147 -8.70 5.53 -13.87
C ASN A 147 -7.75 4.33 -13.93
N LYS A 148 -8.17 3.20 -14.45
CA LYS A 148 -7.42 1.95 -14.43
C LYS A 148 -5.99 2.04 -15.01
N PRO A 149 -5.75 2.60 -16.21
CA PRO A 149 -4.39 2.76 -16.72
C PRO A 149 -3.52 3.68 -15.84
N TRP A 150 -4.13 4.73 -15.27
CA TRP A 150 -3.44 5.65 -14.36
C TRP A 150 -3.07 4.97 -13.04
N ALA A 151 -3.99 4.19 -12.46
CA ALA A 151 -3.77 3.45 -11.22
C ALA A 151 -2.67 2.38 -11.40
N ALA A 152 -2.69 1.64 -12.51
CA ALA A 152 -1.66 0.67 -12.86
C ALA A 152 -0.27 1.32 -12.98
N LEU A 153 -0.19 2.47 -13.65
CA LEU A 153 1.03 3.26 -13.79
C LEU A 153 1.51 3.79 -12.43
N TYR A 154 0.59 4.26 -11.59
CA TYR A 154 0.87 4.79 -10.27
C TYR A 154 1.44 3.72 -9.33
N VAL A 155 0.80 2.54 -9.25
CA VAL A 155 1.26 1.40 -8.42
C VAL A 155 2.67 1.00 -8.79
N ALA A 156 2.97 0.81 -10.09
CA ALA A 156 4.29 0.42 -10.54
C ALA A 156 5.33 1.52 -10.27
N CYS A 157 5.01 2.79 -10.52
CA CYS A 157 5.91 3.91 -10.30
C CYS A 157 6.30 4.05 -8.82
N ILE A 158 5.31 4.05 -7.92
CA ILE A 158 5.56 4.20 -6.48
C ILE A 158 6.31 3.01 -5.90
N PHE A 159 6.03 1.79 -6.34
CA PHE A 159 6.71 0.58 -5.88
C PHE A 159 8.22 0.65 -6.13
N PHE A 160 8.67 0.93 -7.35
CA PHE A 160 10.10 1.02 -7.67
C PHE A 160 10.77 2.24 -7.04
N LEU A 161 10.05 3.36 -6.89
CA LEU A 161 10.53 4.53 -6.15
C LEU A 161 10.82 4.16 -4.70
N LEU A 162 9.87 3.50 -4.03
CA LEU A 162 9.96 3.14 -2.62
C LEU A 162 10.96 1.99 -2.36
N ILE A 163 11.18 1.06 -3.29
CA ILE A 163 12.32 0.13 -3.22
C ILE A 163 13.62 0.91 -3.07
N SER A 164 13.87 1.91 -3.94
CA SER A 164 15.08 2.72 -3.88
C SER A 164 15.17 3.53 -2.59
N MET A 165 14.05 3.98 -2.06
CA MET A 165 13.95 4.66 -0.78
C MET A 165 14.26 3.73 0.39
N GLY A 166 13.75 2.51 0.39
CA GLY A 166 14.05 1.47 1.38
C GLY A 166 15.54 1.14 1.42
N VAL A 167 16.18 1.04 0.25
CA VAL A 167 17.64 0.85 0.17
C VAL A 167 18.40 2.04 0.72
N LEU A 168 17.94 3.28 0.45
CA LEU A 168 18.56 4.49 0.99
C LEU A 168 18.46 4.57 2.52
N ALA A 169 17.29 4.21 3.07
CA ALA A 169 17.05 4.13 4.50
C ALA A 169 17.93 3.05 5.15
N PHE A 170 17.99 1.84 4.58
CA PHE A 170 18.83 0.77 5.07
C PHE A 170 20.31 1.18 5.06
N TYR A 171 20.77 1.80 3.97
CA TYR A 171 22.13 2.34 3.89
C TYR A 171 22.42 3.38 4.98
N ALA A 172 21.50 4.30 5.25
CA ALA A 172 21.65 5.30 6.30
C ALA A 172 21.71 4.66 7.70
N ILE A 173 20.88 3.66 7.96
CA ILE A 173 20.89 2.87 9.20
C ILE A 173 22.25 2.18 9.38
N GLN A 174 22.78 1.52 8.34
CA GLN A 174 24.11 0.86 8.40
C GLN A 174 25.24 1.86 8.68
N GLN A 175 25.14 3.07 8.14
CA GLN A 175 26.12 4.15 8.41
C GLN A 175 26.07 4.63 9.86
N VAL A 176 24.87 4.83 10.43
CA VAL A 176 24.68 5.32 11.81
C VAL A 176 24.95 4.21 12.84
N ALA A 177 24.56 2.98 12.52
CA ALA A 177 24.86 1.82 13.35
C ALA A 177 26.34 1.44 13.34
N GLN A 178 27.15 2.03 12.45
CA GLN A 178 28.56 1.67 12.24
C GLN A 178 28.76 0.16 12.04
N ALA A 179 27.83 -0.44 11.29
CA ALA A 179 27.74 -1.87 11.10
C ALA A 179 28.92 -2.41 10.29
N GLY A 180 29.91 -3.01 10.96
CA GLY A 180 31.17 -3.46 10.40
C GLY A 180 31.06 -4.48 9.26
N TRP A 181 29.98 -5.27 9.25
CA TRP A 181 29.76 -6.28 8.19
C TRP A 181 29.39 -5.67 6.82
N SER A 182 28.74 -4.53 6.79
CA SER A 182 28.03 -4.02 5.60
C SER A 182 28.83 -3.14 4.61
N PRO A 183 30.01 -2.56 4.90
CA PRO A 183 30.73 -1.66 4.00
C PRO A 183 31.00 -2.23 2.61
N VAL A 184 31.25 -3.53 2.45
CA VAL A 184 31.46 -4.19 1.15
C VAL A 184 30.22 -4.08 0.25
N LEU A 185 29.03 -3.83 0.80
CA LEU A 185 27.76 -3.71 0.08
C LEU A 185 27.36 -2.25 -0.20
N PHE A 186 28.04 -1.26 0.37
CA PHE A 186 27.66 0.16 0.25
C PHE A 186 27.57 0.65 -1.18
N ARG A 187 28.46 0.20 -2.06
CA ARG A 187 28.43 0.59 -3.48
C ARG A 187 27.26 -0.03 -4.23
N VAL A 188 26.85 -1.24 -3.86
CA VAL A 188 25.65 -1.88 -4.38
C VAL A 188 24.42 -1.09 -3.97
N MET A 189 24.30 -0.75 -2.67
CA MET A 189 23.20 0.09 -2.15
C MET A 189 23.15 1.44 -2.86
N GLN A 190 24.29 2.14 -2.98
CA GLN A 190 24.40 3.41 -3.70
C GLN A 190 24.06 3.30 -5.19
N GLY A 191 24.34 2.15 -5.80
CA GLY A 191 23.95 1.83 -7.18
C GLY A 191 22.45 1.71 -7.34
N ILE A 192 21.78 1.00 -6.42
CA ILE A 192 20.32 0.84 -6.41
C ILE A 192 19.62 2.19 -6.19
N THR A 193 20.11 2.99 -5.23
CA THR A 193 19.54 4.32 -4.97
C THR A 193 19.72 5.29 -6.15
N ALA A 194 20.52 4.93 -7.18
CA ALA A 194 20.63 5.76 -8.38
C ALA A 194 19.31 5.91 -9.15
N TYR A 195 18.35 5.01 -8.93
CA TYR A 195 17.01 5.13 -9.49
C TYR A 195 16.19 6.25 -8.84
N LEU A 196 16.45 6.58 -7.57
CA LEU A 196 15.62 7.53 -6.81
C LEU A 196 15.40 8.88 -7.52
N PRO A 197 16.41 9.57 -8.11
CA PRO A 197 16.16 10.83 -8.83
C PRO A 197 15.23 10.66 -10.03
N TYR A 198 15.39 9.59 -10.80
CA TYR A 198 14.57 9.33 -11.99
C TYR A 198 13.14 8.97 -11.59
N GLY A 199 12.99 8.06 -10.62
CA GLY A 199 11.69 7.72 -10.06
C GLY A 199 10.99 8.92 -9.44
N SER A 200 11.71 9.79 -8.71
CA SER A 200 11.18 11.01 -8.11
C SER A 200 10.61 11.98 -9.14
N VAL A 201 11.30 12.18 -10.27
CA VAL A 201 10.83 13.08 -11.33
C VAL A 201 9.56 12.53 -11.98
N ILE A 202 9.56 11.23 -12.35
CA ILE A 202 8.39 10.60 -12.99
C ILE A 202 7.20 10.62 -12.02
N PHE A 203 7.43 10.26 -10.76
CA PHE A 203 6.39 10.24 -9.75
C PHE A 203 5.82 11.64 -9.47
N PHE A 204 6.68 12.67 -9.36
CA PHE A 204 6.23 14.03 -9.17
C PHE A 204 5.41 14.56 -10.35
N ILE A 205 5.76 14.16 -11.60
CA ILE A 205 4.92 14.46 -12.77
C ILE A 205 3.54 13.80 -12.64
N LEU A 206 3.46 12.55 -12.18
CA LEU A 206 2.17 11.88 -11.94
C LEU A 206 1.32 12.63 -10.89
N LEU A 207 1.96 13.10 -9.80
CA LEU A 207 1.28 13.91 -8.79
C LEU A 207 0.79 15.25 -9.35
N LEU A 208 1.60 15.91 -10.19
CA LEU A 208 1.19 17.14 -10.87
C LEU A 208 -0.01 16.91 -11.81
N LEU A 209 -0.01 15.80 -12.57
CA LEU A 209 -1.14 15.45 -13.44
C LEU A 209 -2.42 15.20 -12.63
N SER A 210 -2.32 14.63 -11.43
CA SER A 210 -3.45 14.52 -10.50
C SER A 210 -3.91 15.90 -10.02
N GLY A 211 -2.98 16.78 -9.62
CA GLY A 211 -3.31 18.15 -9.20
C GLY A 211 -3.88 19.04 -10.28
N PHE A 212 -3.63 18.74 -11.56
CA PHE A 212 -4.24 19.39 -12.74
C PHE A 212 -5.49 18.68 -13.26
N HIS A 213 -6.04 17.73 -12.51
CA HIS A 213 -7.25 16.97 -12.85
C HIS A 213 -7.18 16.21 -14.20
N VAL A 214 -5.96 15.82 -14.64
CA VAL A 214 -5.76 14.97 -15.82
C VAL A 214 -6.12 13.51 -15.52
N ASN A 215 -6.02 13.10 -14.27
CA ASN A 215 -6.50 11.83 -13.75
C ASN A 215 -7.30 12.06 -12.47
N HIS A 216 -8.09 11.06 -12.07
CA HIS A 216 -8.99 11.13 -10.93
C HIS A 216 -8.62 10.10 -9.86
N LEU A 217 -7.31 9.92 -9.60
CA LEU A 217 -6.82 8.96 -8.60
C LEU A 217 -7.17 9.38 -7.16
N PHE A 218 -7.25 10.68 -6.90
CA PHE A 218 -7.50 11.24 -5.57
C PHE A 218 -8.89 11.87 -5.52
N VAL A 219 -9.83 11.19 -4.86
CA VAL A 219 -11.24 11.61 -4.78
C VAL A 219 -11.38 13.00 -4.14
N TRP A 220 -10.53 13.34 -3.18
CA TRP A 220 -10.56 14.65 -2.49
C TRP A 220 -10.17 15.85 -3.39
N MET A 221 -9.64 15.59 -4.59
CA MET A 221 -9.35 16.65 -5.58
C MET A 221 -10.55 16.95 -6.49
N LYS A 222 -11.66 16.22 -6.36
CA LYS A 222 -12.85 16.44 -7.20
C LYS A 222 -13.43 17.84 -6.96
N GLU A 223 -13.85 18.52 -8.01
CA GLU A 223 -14.43 19.87 -7.94
C GLU A 223 -15.68 19.89 -7.11
N GLY A 224 -15.80 20.87 -6.22
CA GLY A 224 -16.96 21.09 -5.36
C GLY A 224 -17.08 20.16 -4.15
N VAL A 225 -16.11 19.27 -3.92
CA VAL A 225 -16.15 18.30 -2.83
C VAL A 225 -16.12 18.96 -1.44
N ASP A 226 -15.57 20.15 -1.33
CA ASP A 226 -15.45 20.94 -0.11
C ASP A 226 -16.44 22.14 -0.04
N VAL A 227 -17.27 22.34 -1.07
CA VAL A 227 -18.19 23.49 -1.18
C VAL A 227 -19.59 23.09 -0.74
N VAL A 228 -20.06 23.68 0.37
CA VAL A 228 -21.40 23.42 0.90
C VAL A 228 -22.48 23.81 -0.11
N GLY A 229 -23.37 22.86 -0.41
CA GLY A 229 -24.45 23.05 -1.40
C GLY A 229 -24.08 22.63 -2.84
N HIS A 230 -22.86 22.22 -3.07
CA HIS A 230 -22.46 21.59 -4.33
C HIS A 230 -22.90 20.11 -4.36
N GLU A 231 -23.23 19.57 -5.53
CA GLU A 231 -23.66 18.18 -5.73
C GLU A 231 -22.64 17.15 -5.19
N ASN A 232 -21.36 17.46 -5.33
CA ASN A 232 -20.26 16.61 -4.86
C ASN A 232 -19.84 16.84 -3.42
N TYR A 233 -20.56 17.67 -2.65
CA TYR A 233 -20.15 18.06 -1.31
C TYR A 233 -19.99 16.85 -0.37
N ASP A 234 -18.81 16.72 0.23
CA ASP A 234 -18.50 15.72 1.24
C ASP A 234 -18.00 16.38 2.53
N LYS A 235 -18.77 16.22 3.60
CA LYS A 235 -18.49 16.83 4.93
C LYS A 235 -17.16 16.36 5.53
N LEU A 236 -16.76 15.07 5.30
CA LEU A 236 -15.54 14.51 5.86
C LEU A 236 -14.32 15.07 5.13
N ILE A 237 -14.40 15.18 3.80
CA ILE A 237 -13.33 15.77 2.98
C ILE A 237 -13.22 17.27 3.26
N ALA A 238 -14.34 17.99 3.33
CA ALA A 238 -14.38 19.41 3.67
C ALA A 238 -13.71 19.71 5.03
N GLY A 239 -13.86 18.81 6.01
CA GLY A 239 -13.17 18.91 7.30
C GLY A 239 -11.65 18.72 7.23
N LYS A 240 -11.12 18.17 6.12
CA LYS A 240 -9.69 17.87 5.91
C LYS A 240 -8.98 18.87 4.96
N THR A 241 -9.66 19.86 4.41
CA THR A 241 -9.12 20.81 3.42
C THR A 241 -7.94 21.62 3.91
N GLY A 242 -7.82 21.83 5.24
CA GLY A 242 -6.62 22.46 5.83
C GLY A 242 -5.33 21.66 5.59
N TYR A 243 -5.44 20.33 5.46
CA TYR A 243 -4.31 19.43 5.22
C TYR A 243 -4.30 18.88 3.78
N LEU A 244 -5.45 18.40 3.28
CA LEU A 244 -5.63 17.88 1.92
C LEU A 244 -6.08 19.01 0.98
N ASN A 245 -5.12 19.80 0.52
CA ASN A 245 -5.28 20.76 -0.57
C ASN A 245 -4.11 20.64 -1.54
N VAL A 246 -4.37 20.79 -2.83
CA VAL A 246 -3.41 20.52 -3.90
C VAL A 246 -2.09 21.28 -3.74
N PRO A 247 -2.05 22.62 -3.48
CA PRO A 247 -0.79 23.33 -3.33
C PRO A 247 0.07 22.81 -2.17
N PHE A 248 -0.53 22.63 -0.99
CA PHE A 248 0.20 22.18 0.20
C PHE A 248 0.67 20.73 0.07
N TRP A 249 -0.15 19.87 -0.52
CA TRP A 249 0.19 18.47 -0.81
C TRP A 249 1.37 18.35 -1.79
N LEU A 250 1.38 19.12 -2.88
CA LEU A 250 2.50 19.16 -3.84
C LEU A 250 3.78 19.74 -3.22
N ILE A 251 3.67 20.77 -2.38
CA ILE A 251 4.83 21.33 -1.67
C ILE A 251 5.45 20.27 -0.73
N ARG A 252 4.64 19.54 0.04
CA ARG A 252 5.13 18.44 0.90
C ARG A 252 5.84 17.38 0.06
N ALA A 253 5.23 16.96 -1.04
CA ALA A 253 5.81 15.97 -1.95
C ALA A 253 7.17 16.44 -2.50
N ALA A 254 7.27 17.69 -2.92
CA ALA A 254 8.53 18.29 -3.39
C ALA A 254 9.60 18.30 -2.30
N ILE A 255 9.26 18.72 -1.08
CA ILE A 255 10.18 18.73 0.06
C ILE A 255 10.74 17.34 0.34
N PHE A 256 9.88 16.31 0.36
CA PHE A 256 10.30 14.93 0.63
C PHE A 256 11.21 14.40 -0.47
N LEU A 257 10.80 14.50 -1.72
CA LEU A 257 11.58 14.03 -2.86
C LEU A 257 12.93 14.75 -2.97
N ILE A 258 12.97 16.07 -2.77
CA ILE A 258 14.20 16.84 -2.78
C ILE A 258 15.10 16.45 -1.60
N GLY A 259 14.56 16.34 -0.39
CA GLY A 259 15.31 15.99 0.81
C GLY A 259 15.97 14.61 0.70
N TRP A 260 15.24 13.61 0.22
CA TRP A 260 15.78 12.25 0.00
C TRP A 260 16.88 12.22 -1.06
N ASN A 261 16.67 12.92 -2.19
CA ASN A 261 17.66 13.01 -3.26
C ASN A 261 18.90 13.80 -2.84
N LEU A 262 18.73 14.86 -2.04
CA LEU A 262 19.84 15.65 -1.50
C LEU A 262 20.73 14.79 -0.59
N TYR A 263 20.13 14.07 0.36
CA TYR A 263 20.88 13.14 1.21
C TYR A 263 21.64 12.10 0.37
N ARG A 264 20.96 11.42 -0.56
CA ARG A 264 21.58 10.47 -1.46
C ARG A 264 22.79 11.05 -2.19
N HIS A 265 22.66 12.27 -2.76
CA HIS A 265 23.72 12.93 -3.49
C HIS A 265 24.92 13.27 -2.59
N LEU A 266 24.66 13.91 -1.44
CA LEU A 266 25.69 14.32 -0.50
C LEU A 266 26.40 13.12 0.13
N SER A 267 25.66 12.08 0.53
CA SER A 267 26.22 10.87 1.12
C SER A 267 27.12 10.12 0.12
N ARG A 268 26.68 9.98 -1.15
CA ARG A 268 27.50 9.40 -2.20
C ARG A 268 28.78 10.21 -2.45
N LYS A 269 28.68 11.55 -2.51
CA LYS A 269 29.83 12.44 -2.66
C LYS A 269 30.84 12.25 -1.53
N ASN A 270 30.39 12.22 -0.27
CA ASN A 270 31.27 12.01 0.89
C ASN A 270 31.91 10.61 0.85
N CYS A 271 31.16 9.59 0.47
CA CYS A 271 31.67 8.22 0.38
C CYS A 271 32.75 8.06 -0.72
N LEU A 272 32.61 8.77 -1.85
CA LEU A 272 33.64 8.79 -2.90
C LEU A 272 34.86 9.61 -2.49
N ALA A 273 34.66 10.76 -1.83
CA ALA A 273 35.75 11.57 -1.32
C ALA A 273 36.55 10.83 -0.22
N GLN A 274 35.91 9.97 0.59
CA GLN A 274 36.57 9.14 1.58
C GLN A 274 37.55 8.16 0.94
N ASP A 275 37.30 7.66 -0.26
CA ASP A 275 38.20 6.74 -0.97
C ASP A 275 39.56 7.37 -1.32
N GLU A 276 39.63 8.68 -1.42
CA GLU A 276 40.83 9.47 -1.76
C GLU A 276 41.45 10.18 -0.55
N ALA A 277 40.70 10.31 0.55
CA ALA A 277 41.16 11.00 1.75
C ALA A 277 42.17 10.17 2.55
N ASN A 278 43.08 10.82 3.25
CA ASN A 278 44.04 10.19 4.16
C ASN A 278 43.54 10.06 5.59
N ASP A 279 42.38 10.66 5.89
CA ASP A 279 41.75 10.67 7.20
C ASP A 279 40.30 10.20 7.15
N ASN A 280 39.61 10.14 8.29
CA ASN A 280 38.21 9.73 8.40
C ASN A 280 37.22 10.92 8.41
N SER A 281 37.60 12.10 7.93
CA SER A 281 36.77 13.29 8.01
C SER A 281 35.49 13.15 7.21
N PHE A 282 35.54 12.64 5.99
CA PHE A 282 34.34 12.42 5.15
C PHE A 282 33.44 11.31 5.69
N TYR A 283 34.01 10.27 6.29
CA TYR A 283 33.26 9.25 7.00
C TYR A 283 32.44 9.83 8.16
N LYS A 284 33.11 10.64 9.04
CA LYS A 284 32.45 11.32 10.17
C LYS A 284 31.38 12.30 9.70
N LYS A 285 31.63 13.01 8.59
CA LYS A 285 30.64 13.90 7.96
C LYS A 285 29.43 13.11 7.45
N ASN A 286 29.68 11.97 6.81
CA ASN A 286 28.61 11.10 6.30
C ASN A 286 27.79 10.48 7.43
N PHE A 287 28.41 10.07 8.53
CA PHE A 287 27.74 9.61 9.74
C PHE A 287 26.74 10.66 10.27
N LYS A 288 27.18 11.92 10.49
CA LYS A 288 26.31 12.99 10.95
C LYS A 288 25.17 13.27 9.97
N LEU A 289 25.46 13.28 8.67
CA LEU A 289 24.49 13.50 7.61
C LEU A 289 23.44 12.37 7.60
N SER A 290 23.86 11.12 7.78
CA SER A 290 22.96 9.95 7.84
C SER A 290 22.07 9.98 9.07
N ALA A 291 22.60 10.42 10.22
CA ALA A 291 21.78 10.59 11.43
C ALA A 291 20.70 11.68 11.25
N ALA A 292 21.08 12.84 10.69
CA ALA A 292 20.12 13.90 10.37
C ALA A 292 19.05 13.44 9.35
N PHE A 293 19.48 12.67 8.35
CA PHE A 293 18.58 12.10 7.36
C PHE A 293 17.58 11.12 7.98
N LEU A 294 17.99 10.26 8.91
CA LEU A 294 17.07 9.31 9.54
C LEU A 294 15.97 10.02 10.34
N VAL A 295 16.28 11.15 11.00
CA VAL A 295 15.25 11.97 11.65
C VAL A 295 14.25 12.53 10.63
N PHE A 296 14.75 13.09 9.53
CA PHE A 296 13.90 13.56 8.44
C PHE A 296 13.10 12.42 7.80
N PHE A 297 13.74 11.27 7.62
CA PHE A 297 13.12 10.09 7.01
C PHE A 297 11.92 9.57 7.79
N ILE A 298 12.04 9.37 9.11
CA ILE A 298 10.95 8.84 9.96
C ILE A 298 9.70 9.72 9.84
N VAL A 299 9.86 11.05 9.84
CA VAL A 299 8.73 11.98 9.71
C VAL A 299 8.19 11.99 8.28
N SER A 300 9.07 12.11 7.28
CA SER A 300 8.65 12.23 5.87
C SER A 300 8.07 10.93 5.31
N GLU A 301 8.50 9.78 5.80
CA GLU A 301 8.01 8.48 5.39
C GLU A 301 6.55 8.27 5.80
N SER A 302 6.23 8.53 7.07
CA SER A 302 4.85 8.36 7.58
C SER A 302 3.89 9.35 6.90
N ILE A 303 4.29 10.62 6.75
CA ILE A 303 3.47 11.62 6.05
C ILE A 303 3.32 11.25 4.56
N MET A 304 4.37 10.76 3.92
CA MET A 304 4.33 10.28 2.54
C MET A 304 3.31 9.14 2.37
N ALA A 305 3.30 8.17 3.27
CA ALA A 305 2.35 7.06 3.23
C ALA A 305 0.90 7.55 3.35
N TRP A 306 0.66 8.56 4.20
CA TRP A 306 -0.65 9.19 4.31
C TRP A 306 -1.03 10.03 3.08
N ASP A 307 -0.08 10.81 2.54
CA ASP A 307 -0.33 11.72 1.42
C ASP A 307 -0.48 11.00 0.07
N TRP A 308 0.29 9.93 -0.16
CA TRP A 308 0.36 9.33 -1.50
C TRP A 308 -0.38 8.00 -1.63
N ILE A 309 -0.65 7.31 -0.51
CA ILE A 309 -1.33 6.02 -0.55
C ILE A 309 -2.66 6.09 0.21
N MET A 310 -2.65 6.48 1.49
CA MET A 310 -3.87 6.49 2.29
C MET A 310 -4.88 7.55 1.80
N SER A 311 -4.43 8.72 1.33
CA SER A 311 -5.32 9.79 0.86
C SER A 311 -6.05 9.47 -0.44
N VAL A 312 -5.72 8.37 -1.12
CA VAL A 312 -6.50 7.85 -2.26
C VAL A 312 -7.92 7.50 -1.81
N ASP A 313 -8.06 6.99 -0.55
CA ASP A 313 -9.33 6.81 0.14
C ASP A 313 -9.43 7.78 1.32
N PRO A 314 -9.92 9.02 1.13
CA PRO A 314 -9.92 10.04 2.17
C PRO A 314 -10.92 9.79 3.30
N HIS A 315 -11.85 8.84 3.15
CA HIS A 315 -12.82 8.48 4.18
C HIS A 315 -12.22 7.57 5.25
N TRP A 316 -11.20 6.81 4.87
CA TRP A 316 -10.49 5.92 5.76
C TRP A 316 -9.17 6.51 6.27
N PHE A 317 -8.78 6.16 7.51
CA PHE A 317 -7.48 6.54 8.05
C PHE A 317 -6.99 5.55 9.11
N SER A 318 -5.67 5.41 9.21
CA SER A 318 -5.01 4.65 10.27
C SER A 318 -3.60 5.20 10.53
N THR A 319 -3.27 5.44 11.79
CA THR A 319 -1.92 5.91 12.18
C THR A 319 -0.86 4.84 11.97
N LEU A 320 -1.23 3.56 12.09
CA LEU A 320 -0.34 2.42 11.88
C LEU A 320 0.01 2.21 10.40
N PHE A 321 -0.77 2.79 9.48
CA PHE A 321 -0.60 2.60 8.04
C PHE A 321 0.76 3.05 7.52
N GLY A 322 1.33 4.15 8.04
CA GLY A 322 2.69 4.59 7.71
C GLY A 322 3.74 3.50 7.97
N TRP A 323 3.71 2.91 9.15
CA TRP A 323 4.62 1.81 9.51
C TRP A 323 4.41 0.54 8.67
N TYR A 324 3.18 0.25 8.30
CA TYR A 324 2.85 -0.85 7.40
C TYR A 324 3.45 -0.65 6.01
N VAL A 325 3.28 0.53 5.42
CA VAL A 325 3.90 0.91 4.14
C VAL A 325 5.42 0.87 4.24
N PHE A 326 5.99 1.40 5.35
CA PHE A 326 7.43 1.34 5.61
C PHE A 326 7.95 -0.10 5.58
N ALA A 327 7.34 -1.01 6.33
CA ALA A 327 7.79 -2.39 6.38
C ALA A 327 7.76 -3.06 5.00
N SER A 328 6.72 -2.78 4.18
CA SER A 328 6.56 -3.31 2.82
C SER A 328 7.69 -2.86 1.88
N PHE A 329 8.00 -1.57 1.81
CA PHE A 329 9.08 -1.12 0.91
C PHE A 329 10.47 -1.36 1.49
N PHE A 330 10.63 -1.43 2.81
CA PHE A 330 11.91 -1.66 3.45
C PHE A 330 12.40 -3.09 3.22
N VAL A 331 11.53 -4.11 3.38
CA VAL A 331 11.88 -5.50 3.03
C VAL A 331 12.12 -5.65 1.53
N SER A 332 11.35 -4.96 0.69
CA SER A 332 11.56 -4.95 -0.77
C SER A 332 12.92 -4.36 -1.14
N GLY A 333 13.35 -3.28 -0.45
CA GLY A 333 14.66 -2.69 -0.61
C GLY A 333 15.79 -3.64 -0.22
N ILE A 334 15.72 -4.27 0.95
CA ILE A 334 16.71 -5.24 1.44
C ILE A 334 16.78 -6.45 0.50
N THR A 335 15.64 -6.97 0.07
CA THR A 335 15.54 -8.05 -0.90
C THR A 335 16.23 -7.66 -2.22
N THR A 336 16.02 -6.44 -2.70
CA THR A 336 16.68 -5.93 -3.91
C THR A 336 18.19 -5.82 -3.74
N ILE A 337 18.70 -5.40 -2.56
CA ILE A 337 20.15 -5.43 -2.25
C ILE A 337 20.67 -6.86 -2.39
N SER A 338 19.99 -7.83 -1.82
CA SER A 338 20.35 -9.25 -1.89
C SER A 338 20.40 -9.76 -3.33
N MET A 339 19.36 -9.47 -4.14
CA MET A 339 19.25 -9.89 -5.54
C MET A 339 20.36 -9.31 -6.40
N VAL A 340 20.62 -8.00 -6.30
CA VAL A 340 21.69 -7.33 -7.07
C VAL A 340 23.06 -7.83 -6.64
N THR A 341 23.28 -8.03 -5.34
CA THR A 341 24.54 -8.58 -4.80
C THR A 341 24.80 -9.98 -5.33
N LEU A 342 23.82 -10.88 -5.27
CA LEU A 342 23.93 -12.26 -5.77
C LEU A 342 24.17 -12.29 -7.28
N TYR A 343 23.49 -11.43 -8.04
CA TYR A 343 23.73 -11.29 -9.47
C TYR A 343 25.18 -10.87 -9.76
N LEU A 344 25.69 -9.83 -9.10
CA LEU A 344 27.08 -9.36 -9.29
C LEU A 344 28.09 -10.45 -8.90
N LYS A 345 27.84 -11.16 -7.79
CA LYS A 345 28.66 -12.26 -7.33
C LYS A 345 28.68 -13.42 -8.33
N SER A 346 27.55 -13.78 -8.93
CA SER A 346 27.47 -14.83 -9.96
C SER A 346 28.25 -14.49 -11.25
N LYS A 347 28.52 -13.18 -11.46
CA LYS A 347 29.34 -12.69 -12.59
C LYS A 347 30.83 -12.52 -12.25
N GLY A 348 31.25 -12.99 -11.06
CA GLY A 348 32.66 -12.89 -10.62
C GLY A 348 33.05 -11.53 -10.05
N TYR A 349 32.08 -10.65 -9.80
CA TYR A 349 32.31 -9.40 -9.07
C TYR A 349 32.06 -9.62 -7.56
N LEU A 350 32.47 -8.65 -6.72
CA LEU A 350 32.26 -8.70 -5.27
C LEU A 350 32.95 -9.90 -4.58
N GLU A 351 34.23 -10.12 -4.88
CA GLU A 351 35.04 -11.20 -4.31
C GLU A 351 35.04 -11.23 -2.78
N ASN A 352 34.99 -10.04 -2.15
CA ASN A 352 34.97 -9.86 -0.69
C ASN A 352 33.60 -10.15 -0.04
N VAL A 353 32.55 -10.39 -0.83
CA VAL A 353 31.23 -10.77 -0.30
C VAL A 353 31.16 -12.28 -0.16
N ASN A 354 31.10 -12.77 1.06
CA ASN A 354 31.02 -14.19 1.38
C ASN A 354 29.59 -14.64 1.75
N SER A 355 29.43 -15.89 2.15
CA SER A 355 28.14 -16.47 2.54
C SER A 355 27.54 -15.84 3.80
N SER A 356 28.37 -15.29 4.71
CA SER A 356 27.92 -14.63 5.93
C SER A 356 27.19 -13.31 5.63
N HIS A 357 27.65 -12.55 4.64
CA HIS A 357 26.96 -11.34 4.18
C HIS A 357 25.58 -11.67 3.58
N ILE A 358 25.48 -12.74 2.78
CA ILE A 358 24.20 -13.18 2.20
C ILE A 358 23.26 -13.69 3.28
N HIS A 359 23.80 -14.42 4.26
CA HIS A 359 23.05 -14.88 5.42
C HIS A 359 22.47 -13.71 6.23
N ASP A 360 23.25 -12.64 6.48
CA ASP A 360 22.77 -11.49 7.21
C ASP A 360 21.71 -10.68 6.42
N LEU A 361 21.89 -10.49 5.11
CA LEU A 361 20.82 -9.92 4.27
C LEU A 361 19.54 -10.77 4.34
N SER A 362 19.69 -12.10 4.30
CA SER A 362 18.53 -13.02 4.40
C SER A 362 17.85 -13.00 5.77
N LYS A 363 18.62 -12.75 6.88
CA LYS A 363 18.05 -12.50 8.19
C LYS A 363 17.17 -11.25 8.20
N PHE A 364 17.64 -10.16 7.57
CA PHE A 364 16.85 -8.94 7.45
C PHE A 364 15.61 -9.17 6.59
N MET A 365 15.72 -9.88 5.45
CA MET A 365 14.56 -10.27 4.66
C MET A 365 13.53 -11.01 5.51
N PHE A 366 13.95 -12.02 6.26
CA PHE A 366 13.09 -12.78 7.16
C PHE A 366 12.49 -11.91 8.28
N GLY A 367 13.34 -11.18 9.01
CA GLY A 367 12.90 -10.40 10.18
C GLY A 367 11.93 -9.30 9.81
N ILE A 368 12.15 -8.60 8.68
CA ILE A 368 11.25 -7.53 8.24
C ILE A 368 9.97 -8.10 7.60
N SER A 369 10.00 -9.29 6.98
CA SER A 369 8.76 -9.99 6.58
C SER A 369 7.87 -10.33 7.79
N VAL A 370 8.46 -10.78 8.88
CA VAL A 370 7.73 -11.00 10.15
C VAL A 370 7.19 -9.68 10.72
N PHE A 371 7.98 -8.61 10.68
CA PHE A 371 7.57 -7.29 11.14
C PHE A 371 6.42 -6.72 10.27
N TRP A 372 6.49 -6.86 8.96
CA TRP A 372 5.39 -6.50 8.06
C TRP A 372 4.09 -7.23 8.43
N THR A 373 4.19 -8.53 8.68
CA THR A 373 3.03 -9.34 9.06
C THR A 373 2.43 -8.91 10.39
N TYR A 374 3.29 -8.59 11.37
CA TYR A 374 2.85 -8.04 12.64
C TYR A 374 2.03 -6.77 12.43
N LEU A 375 2.49 -5.83 11.61
CA LEU A 375 1.79 -4.59 11.33
C LEU A 375 0.48 -4.82 10.56
N TRP A 376 0.51 -5.67 9.55
CA TRP A 376 -0.67 -6.06 8.78
C TRP A 376 -1.75 -6.68 9.68
N PHE A 377 -1.35 -7.66 10.49
CA PHE A 377 -2.26 -8.36 11.39
C PHE A 377 -2.77 -7.47 12.52
N SER A 378 -1.91 -6.65 13.11
CA SER A 378 -2.30 -5.72 14.18
C SER A 378 -3.35 -4.73 13.70
N GLN A 379 -3.18 -4.18 12.50
CA GLN A 379 -4.15 -3.27 11.89
C GLN A 379 -5.48 -3.97 11.61
N PHE A 380 -5.44 -5.16 11.03
CA PHE A 380 -6.63 -5.97 10.78
C PHE A 380 -7.35 -6.31 12.09
N MET A 381 -6.63 -6.81 13.09
CA MET A 381 -7.19 -7.23 14.38
C MET A 381 -7.83 -6.06 15.13
N LEU A 382 -7.19 -4.89 15.17
CA LEU A 382 -7.70 -3.72 15.87
C LEU A 382 -9.01 -3.22 15.23
N ILE A 383 -9.05 -3.12 13.92
CA ILE A 383 -10.24 -2.66 13.18
C ILE A 383 -11.36 -3.70 13.25
N TRP A 384 -11.05 -5.00 13.11
CA TRP A 384 -11.99 -6.08 13.27
C TRP A 384 -12.59 -6.13 14.68
N TYR A 385 -11.76 -5.97 15.72
CA TYR A 385 -12.21 -6.00 17.11
C TYR A 385 -13.08 -4.79 17.48
N SER A 386 -12.70 -3.56 17.06
CA SER A 386 -13.46 -2.35 17.33
C SER A 386 -14.77 -2.29 16.54
N ASN A 387 -14.81 -2.90 15.37
CA ASN A 387 -15.98 -3.02 14.48
C ASN A 387 -16.69 -1.70 14.22
N ILE A 388 -15.92 -0.62 14.06
CA ILE A 388 -16.46 0.70 13.72
C ILE A 388 -16.85 0.70 12.23
N PRO A 389 -18.10 1.00 11.87
CA PRO A 389 -18.62 0.87 10.50
C PRO A 389 -17.77 1.59 9.45
N GLU A 390 -17.28 2.79 9.75
CA GLU A 390 -16.49 3.61 8.84
C GLU A 390 -15.07 3.03 8.62
N GLU A 391 -14.51 2.34 9.62
CA GLU A 391 -13.15 1.80 9.55
C GLU A 391 -13.10 0.41 8.93
N VAL A 392 -14.13 -0.42 9.13
CA VAL A 392 -14.14 -1.81 8.61
C VAL A 392 -14.28 -1.87 7.10
N THR A 393 -14.81 -0.83 6.45
CA THR A 393 -15.00 -0.74 4.99
C THR A 393 -13.73 -1.07 4.22
N TYR A 394 -12.56 -0.63 4.72
CA TYR A 394 -11.25 -0.91 4.13
C TYR A 394 -10.98 -2.42 3.95
N PHE A 395 -11.28 -3.22 4.98
CA PHE A 395 -11.07 -4.66 4.94
C PHE A 395 -12.20 -5.39 4.25
N ILE A 396 -13.45 -4.92 4.38
CA ILE A 396 -14.62 -5.53 3.71
C ILE A 396 -14.40 -5.54 2.20
N THR A 397 -14.03 -4.41 1.61
CA THR A 397 -13.75 -4.31 0.16
C THR A 397 -12.65 -5.28 -0.25
N ARG A 398 -11.56 -5.36 0.52
CA ARG A 398 -10.43 -6.25 0.19
C ARG A 398 -10.76 -7.73 0.34
N ILE A 399 -11.55 -8.08 1.34
CA ILE A 399 -11.97 -9.47 1.55
C ILE A 399 -13.02 -9.88 0.53
N LYS A 400 -13.95 -8.99 0.16
CA LYS A 400 -15.03 -9.28 -0.78
C LYS A 400 -14.54 -9.29 -2.24
N ASP A 401 -13.88 -8.21 -2.66
CA ASP A 401 -13.60 -7.95 -4.06
C ASP A 401 -12.15 -8.29 -4.46
N TYR A 402 -11.20 -8.33 -3.50
CA TYR A 402 -9.76 -8.59 -3.71
C TYR A 402 -9.26 -9.82 -2.94
N ASN A 403 -10.12 -10.74 -2.56
CA ASN A 403 -9.84 -11.86 -1.66
C ASN A 403 -8.53 -12.60 -1.99
N LEU A 404 -8.38 -13.05 -3.24
CA LEU A 404 -7.20 -13.79 -3.68
C LEU A 404 -5.91 -12.98 -3.55
N LEU A 405 -5.93 -11.70 -3.90
CA LEU A 405 -4.74 -10.84 -3.81
C LEU A 405 -4.45 -10.44 -2.37
N PHE A 406 -5.49 -10.20 -1.57
CA PHE A 406 -5.35 -9.79 -0.18
C PHE A 406 -4.72 -10.90 0.69
N PHE A 407 -5.28 -12.10 0.66
CA PHE A 407 -4.71 -13.25 1.38
C PHE A 407 -3.50 -13.85 0.67
N GLY A 408 -3.42 -13.72 -0.66
CA GLY A 408 -2.25 -14.08 -1.45
C GLY A 408 -1.01 -13.26 -1.03
N ALA A 409 -1.15 -11.96 -0.77
CA ALA A 409 -0.07 -11.14 -0.25
C ALA A 409 0.46 -11.69 1.10
N VAL A 410 -0.44 -12.12 2.00
CA VAL A 410 -0.03 -12.74 3.28
C VAL A 410 0.70 -14.06 3.06
N ALA A 411 0.22 -14.88 2.14
CA ALA A 411 0.88 -16.15 1.81
C ALA A 411 2.29 -15.93 1.26
N LEU A 412 2.48 -14.96 0.36
CA LEU A 412 3.75 -14.67 -0.29
C LEU A 412 4.74 -13.91 0.61
N ASN A 413 4.25 -13.01 1.47
CA ASN A 413 5.09 -12.12 2.28
C ASN A 413 5.31 -12.63 3.70
N PHE A 414 4.52 -13.59 4.17
CA PHE A 414 4.63 -14.17 5.51
C PHE A 414 4.85 -15.69 5.48
N LEU A 415 3.85 -16.46 5.02
CA LEU A 415 3.93 -17.92 5.12
C LEU A 415 5.14 -18.46 4.35
N PHE A 416 5.36 -17.97 3.14
CA PHE A 416 6.49 -18.42 2.32
C PHE A 416 7.85 -18.02 2.92
N PRO A 417 8.14 -16.74 3.28
CA PRO A 417 9.39 -16.38 3.94
C PRO A 417 9.64 -17.11 5.25
N ILE A 418 8.62 -17.32 6.09
CA ILE A 418 8.76 -18.08 7.33
C ILE A 418 9.20 -19.52 7.02
N LEU A 419 8.51 -20.21 6.13
CA LEU A 419 8.80 -21.61 5.84
C LEU A 419 10.19 -21.80 5.21
N VAL A 420 10.62 -20.88 4.36
CA VAL A 420 11.89 -21.01 3.62
C VAL A 420 13.06 -20.39 4.37
N LEU A 421 12.88 -19.17 4.91
CA LEU A 421 13.96 -18.40 5.50
C LEU A 421 14.10 -18.59 7.03
N ILE A 422 13.31 -19.43 7.69
CA ILE A 422 13.56 -19.79 9.10
C ILE A 422 14.83 -20.63 9.23
N ASN A 423 15.09 -21.50 8.27
CA ASN A 423 16.27 -22.36 8.26
C ASN A 423 17.55 -21.54 8.02
N THR A 424 18.54 -21.71 8.90
CA THR A 424 19.82 -21.00 8.83
C THR A 424 20.63 -21.38 7.59
N ASP A 425 20.62 -22.66 7.19
CA ASP A 425 21.38 -23.13 6.03
C ASP A 425 20.81 -22.62 4.72
N PHE A 426 19.47 -22.53 4.61
CA PHE A 426 18.79 -21.99 3.42
C PHE A 426 19.16 -20.54 3.16
N LYS A 427 19.34 -19.74 4.21
CA LYS A 427 19.79 -18.34 4.11
C LYS A 427 21.17 -18.15 3.50
N ARG A 428 21.99 -19.21 3.42
CA ARG A 428 23.36 -19.21 2.84
C ARG A 428 23.37 -19.69 1.39
N VAL A 429 22.32 -20.37 0.95
CA VAL A 429 22.23 -20.92 -0.42
C VAL A 429 21.69 -19.88 -1.38
N ALA A 430 22.57 -19.39 -2.28
CA ALA A 430 22.22 -18.31 -3.21
C ALA A 430 20.95 -18.57 -4.03
N GLY A 431 20.74 -19.81 -4.52
CA GLY A 431 19.56 -20.17 -5.31
C GLY A 431 18.26 -20.05 -4.51
N ILE A 432 18.25 -20.46 -3.23
CA ILE A 432 17.09 -20.35 -2.33
C ILE A 432 16.80 -18.89 -2.02
N VAL A 433 17.84 -18.11 -1.75
CA VAL A 433 17.70 -16.67 -1.45
C VAL A 433 17.17 -15.91 -2.68
N VAL A 434 17.62 -16.23 -3.89
CA VAL A 434 17.10 -15.65 -5.13
C VAL A 434 15.63 -16.00 -5.32
N PHE A 435 15.27 -17.29 -5.16
CA PHE A 435 13.88 -17.72 -5.28
C PHE A 435 12.97 -17.04 -4.26
N ALA A 436 13.40 -17.00 -3.00
CA ALA A 436 12.69 -16.28 -1.94
C ALA A 436 12.56 -14.78 -2.26
N GLY A 437 13.61 -14.17 -2.77
CA GLY A 437 13.62 -12.76 -3.14
C GLY A 437 12.62 -12.42 -4.25
N ILE A 438 12.50 -13.27 -5.28
CA ILE A 438 11.51 -13.08 -6.35
C ILE A 438 10.09 -13.13 -5.78
N ILE A 439 9.79 -14.09 -4.91
CA ILE A 439 8.45 -14.25 -4.31
C ILE A 439 8.13 -13.08 -3.40
N ILE A 440 9.07 -12.65 -2.53
CA ILE A 440 8.88 -11.50 -1.64
C ILE A 440 8.63 -10.22 -2.45
N LEU A 441 9.42 -9.93 -3.48
CA LEU A 441 9.23 -8.74 -4.32
C LEU A 441 7.88 -8.76 -5.04
N PHE A 442 7.47 -9.91 -5.56
CA PHE A 442 6.18 -10.08 -6.20
C PHE A 442 5.03 -9.92 -5.19
N GLY A 443 5.15 -10.53 -4.01
CA GLY A 443 4.17 -10.40 -2.94
C GLY A 443 3.98 -8.96 -2.46
N HIS A 444 5.08 -8.19 -2.33
CA HIS A 444 5.00 -6.78 -1.97
C HIS A 444 4.51 -5.88 -3.11
N TYR A 445 4.71 -6.25 -4.36
CA TYR A 445 4.03 -5.57 -5.48
C TYR A 445 2.50 -5.74 -5.40
N ILE A 446 2.05 -6.97 -5.11
CA ILE A 446 0.61 -7.24 -4.86
C ILE A 446 0.11 -6.47 -3.62
N ASP A 447 0.93 -6.32 -2.59
CA ASP A 447 0.59 -5.55 -1.40
C ASP A 447 0.34 -4.07 -1.74
N PHE A 448 1.23 -3.42 -2.52
CA PHE A 448 1.01 -2.06 -3.03
C PHE A 448 -0.20 -1.95 -3.96
N PHE A 449 -0.46 -2.97 -4.76
CA PHE A 449 -1.66 -3.07 -5.57
C PHE A 449 -2.93 -3.06 -4.68
N ASN A 450 -2.94 -3.86 -3.61
CA ASN A 450 -4.05 -3.91 -2.64
C ASN A 450 -4.22 -2.61 -1.84
N MET A 451 -3.17 -1.84 -1.64
CA MET A 451 -3.26 -0.53 -0.96
C MET A 451 -3.97 0.52 -1.83
N ILE A 452 -3.76 0.50 -3.16
CA ILE A 452 -4.10 1.60 -4.08
C ILE A 452 -5.32 1.27 -4.94
N MET A 453 -5.38 0.08 -5.55
CA MET A 453 -6.40 -0.23 -6.55
C MET A 453 -7.83 -0.21 -6.02
N PRO A 454 -8.14 -0.71 -4.81
CA PRO A 454 -9.52 -0.71 -4.31
C PRO A 454 -10.16 0.67 -4.26
N ALA A 455 -9.37 1.71 -3.94
CA ALA A 455 -9.86 3.08 -3.84
C ALA A 455 -9.92 3.81 -5.20
N THR A 456 -9.24 3.30 -6.24
CA THR A 456 -9.13 3.97 -7.54
C THR A 456 -10.01 3.35 -8.64
N VAL A 457 -10.14 2.03 -8.63
CA VAL A 457 -10.87 1.27 -9.67
C VAL A 457 -11.97 0.37 -9.09
N GLY A 458 -12.16 0.37 -7.75
CA GLY A 458 -13.19 -0.43 -7.08
C GLY A 458 -13.14 -1.91 -7.45
N ASP A 459 -14.28 -2.46 -7.83
CA ASP A 459 -14.47 -3.85 -8.25
C ASP A 459 -14.06 -4.12 -9.71
N GLN A 460 -13.75 -3.06 -10.51
CA GLN A 460 -13.39 -3.18 -11.92
C GLN A 460 -11.90 -3.56 -12.14
N TRP A 461 -11.25 -4.10 -11.12
CA TRP A 461 -9.86 -4.53 -11.18
C TRP A 461 -9.71 -5.87 -11.90
N PHE A 462 -8.67 -6.02 -12.65
CA PHE A 462 -8.07 -7.30 -13.08
C PHE A 462 -6.64 -7.04 -13.50
N ILE A 463 -5.78 -8.04 -13.45
CA ILE A 463 -4.40 -7.93 -13.92
C ILE A 463 -4.40 -8.10 -15.44
N GLY A 464 -4.42 -6.99 -16.14
CA GLY A 464 -4.46 -6.92 -17.58
C GLY A 464 -3.21 -6.32 -18.20
N VAL A 465 -3.36 -5.81 -19.42
CA VAL A 465 -2.25 -5.23 -20.21
C VAL A 465 -1.67 -3.99 -19.51
N SER A 466 -2.48 -3.13 -18.93
CA SER A 466 -2.04 -1.89 -18.27
C SER A 466 -1.15 -2.18 -17.07
N GLU A 467 -1.54 -3.14 -16.22
CA GLU A 467 -0.82 -3.50 -15.00
C GLU A 467 0.52 -4.19 -15.32
N ILE A 468 0.49 -5.18 -16.21
CA ILE A 468 1.70 -5.91 -16.63
C ILE A 468 2.68 -4.97 -17.33
N SER A 469 2.19 -4.12 -18.22
CA SER A 469 3.02 -3.21 -19.01
C SER A 469 3.67 -2.12 -18.15
N SER A 470 2.94 -1.58 -17.19
CA SER A 470 3.48 -0.62 -16.22
C SER A 470 4.58 -1.26 -15.37
N LEU A 471 4.37 -2.48 -14.87
CA LEU A 471 5.38 -3.23 -14.14
C LEU A 471 6.64 -3.48 -15.01
N LEU A 472 6.47 -3.93 -16.26
CA LEU A 472 7.58 -4.20 -17.16
C LEU A 472 8.38 -2.93 -17.49
N PHE A 473 7.70 -1.81 -17.74
CA PHE A 473 8.37 -0.54 -18.02
C PHE A 473 9.24 -0.09 -16.85
N PHE A 474 8.69 -0.03 -15.65
CA PHE A 474 9.45 0.42 -14.48
C PHE A 474 10.52 -0.57 -14.05
N LEU A 475 10.30 -1.87 -14.20
CA LEU A 475 11.32 -2.91 -13.98
C LEU A 475 12.49 -2.72 -14.95
N GLY A 476 12.21 -2.53 -16.24
CA GLY A 476 13.24 -2.29 -17.25
C GLY A 476 14.03 -1.01 -16.97
N LEU A 477 13.34 0.09 -16.63
CA LEU A 477 13.95 1.36 -16.27
C LEU A 477 14.82 1.23 -15.00
N PHE A 478 14.32 0.55 -13.99
CA PHE A 478 15.04 0.29 -12.75
C PHE A 478 16.34 -0.50 -13.01
N ILE A 479 16.27 -1.61 -13.73
CA ILE A 479 17.45 -2.41 -14.11
C ILE A 479 18.44 -1.55 -14.89
N PHE A 480 17.96 -0.82 -15.90
CA PHE A 480 18.83 0.02 -16.73
C PHE A 480 19.58 1.07 -15.91
N VAL A 481 18.89 1.82 -15.07
CA VAL A 481 19.48 2.91 -14.26
C VAL A 481 20.44 2.35 -13.22
N VAL A 482 20.04 1.31 -12.48
CA VAL A 482 20.86 0.70 -11.42
C VAL A 482 22.15 0.13 -11.98
N PHE A 483 22.07 -0.73 -12.98
CA PHE A 483 23.26 -1.37 -13.52
C PHE A 483 24.16 -0.41 -14.30
N ASN A 484 23.62 0.62 -14.94
CA ASN A 484 24.41 1.71 -15.50
C ASN A 484 25.13 2.54 -14.40
N ALA A 485 24.51 2.78 -13.26
CA ALA A 485 25.14 3.49 -12.15
C ALA A 485 26.29 2.71 -11.51
N LEU A 486 26.18 1.37 -11.47
CA LEU A 486 27.23 0.48 -10.95
C LEU A 486 28.50 0.43 -11.83
N THR A 487 28.42 0.81 -13.11
CA THR A 487 29.61 0.89 -13.97
C THR A 487 30.51 2.10 -13.69
N LYS A 488 29.98 3.14 -13.01
CA LYS A 488 30.64 4.44 -12.87
C LYS A 488 31.72 4.50 -11.79
N VAL A 489 31.70 3.55 -10.85
CA VAL A 489 32.62 3.53 -9.70
C VAL A 489 33.00 2.10 -9.33
N PRO A 490 34.13 1.88 -8.64
CA PRO A 490 34.48 0.56 -8.08
C PRO A 490 33.38 0.05 -7.14
N LEU A 491 33.11 -1.26 -7.19
CA LEU A 491 32.03 -1.89 -6.42
C LEU A 491 32.32 -2.01 -4.92
N THR A 492 33.57 -1.85 -4.49
CA THR A 492 33.97 -1.91 -3.08
C THR A 492 34.59 -0.57 -2.70
N PRO A 493 34.20 0.05 -1.58
CA PRO A 493 34.86 1.22 -1.02
C PRO A 493 36.34 0.91 -0.69
N LYS A 494 37.24 1.88 -0.89
CA LYS A 494 38.69 1.68 -0.66
C LYS A 494 39.09 1.99 0.80
N ARG A 495 38.57 3.09 1.35
CA ARG A 495 39.03 3.66 2.64
C ARG A 495 37.85 3.90 3.62
N ASN A 496 36.93 2.97 3.73
CA ASN A 496 35.99 2.99 4.82
C ASN A 496 36.66 2.44 6.09
N PRO A 497 36.51 3.05 7.28
CA PRO A 497 37.16 2.58 8.51
C PRO A 497 36.89 1.12 8.86
N PHE A 498 35.73 0.59 8.49
CA PHE A 498 35.30 -0.79 8.77
C PHE A 498 35.45 -1.73 7.56
N ILE A 499 36.14 -1.30 6.48
CA ILE A 499 36.23 -2.10 5.27
C ILE A 499 36.97 -3.41 5.47
N GLU A 500 38.04 -3.42 6.28
CA GLU A 500 38.82 -4.62 6.56
C GLU A 500 38.02 -5.59 7.44
N GLU A 501 37.30 -5.08 8.43
CA GLU A 501 36.35 -5.88 9.23
C GLU A 501 35.28 -6.52 8.34
N SER A 502 34.71 -5.74 7.41
CA SER A 502 33.72 -6.23 6.46
C SER A 502 34.27 -7.33 5.55
N LYS A 503 35.49 -7.20 5.03
CA LYS A 503 36.11 -8.23 4.19
C LYS A 503 36.35 -9.56 4.91
N HIS A 504 36.70 -9.49 6.19
CA HIS A 504 36.99 -10.66 7.02
C HIS A 504 35.79 -11.13 7.85
N PHE A 505 34.61 -10.56 7.58
CA PHE A 505 33.41 -10.93 8.29
C PHE A 505 33.01 -12.39 8.07
N HIS A 506 32.97 -13.16 9.14
CA HIS A 506 32.51 -14.54 9.19
C HIS A 506 31.56 -14.76 10.36
N TYR A 507 30.54 -15.58 10.11
CA TYR A 507 29.48 -15.90 11.08
C TYR A 507 29.29 -17.42 11.19
#